data_e8f29396a3cc45cf9d980fd75aa68866
#
_entry.id   e8f29396a3cc45cf9d980fd75aa68866
#
_cell.length_a   1.000
_cell.length_b   1.000
_cell.length_c   1.000
_cell.angle_alpha   90.00
_cell.angle_beta   90.00
_cell.angle_gamma   90.00
#
_symmetry.space_group_name_H-M   'P 1'
#
loop_
_entity.id
_entity.type
_entity.pdbx_description
1 polymer ?
#
loop_
_entity_poly.entity_id
_entity_poly.type
_entity_poly.pdbx_seq_one_letter_code
_entity_poly.pdbx_strand_id
1 'polypeptide(L)'
;MAKVWKQILKQESEHQWIAIGAFFVFIILGAVMIKGTSFIPGIDLIDNEIGDDFRIMESTYIDENENYLLTYNQGEYELIWSNDGDSTTIIGSDSNHDASSIDFITKLSNDSIIIPQEGSLMLLIQDGNIFPYETNYGDDLFSVTHIVQNQQESNDNLLMLTTEADGKYGFRGLNSSGITSSPTPDNQNVEWQKVASIGDQLWIATGIYVPSPSIGEDSPATPSIRPVYASIIWSGGYTAPMISYLAPIDTKEVGEYHSIINYNHDEVIIAGTHKTIRFNHVTNSAEKIDFASVAGISDECNSAWLFNGMDSRSVLRISEDNHEIMKLPHKLHITVDSSGFDGDSIYLHGTDNSGTSKVLTFDTLAVGSIESGRGFLNLSFIIVSLIIFSVMAVNVYDRFRQ
;
A
#
# COMPACT_ATOMS: atom_id res chain seq x y z
N MET A 1 28.77 58.59 -40.49
CA MET A 1 27.54 58.07 -39.92
C MET A 1 27.38 56.54 -40.11
N ALA A 2 27.52 55.94 -41.28
CA ALA A 2 27.33 54.49 -41.52
C ALA A 2 28.21 53.54 -40.66
N LYS A 3 29.43 53.94 -40.31
CA LYS A 3 30.33 53.13 -39.47
C LYS A 3 29.87 53.02 -38.00
N VAL A 4 29.29 54.09 -37.47
CA VAL A 4 28.82 54.19 -36.10
C VAL A 4 27.53 53.34 -35.97
N TRP A 5 26.63 53.40 -36.93
CA TRP A 5 25.43 52.56 -36.95
C TRP A 5 25.74 51.07 -37.06
N LYS A 6 26.72 50.68 -37.84
CA LYS A 6 27.18 49.29 -37.91
C LYS A 6 27.80 48.82 -36.61
N GLN A 7 28.48 49.68 -35.87
CA GLN A 7 29.02 49.32 -34.55
C GLN A 7 27.91 49.17 -33.49
N ILE A 8 26.93 50.09 -33.47
CA ILE A 8 25.77 50.04 -32.58
C ILE A 8 24.95 48.81 -32.89
N LEU A 9 24.62 48.48 -34.14
CA LEU A 9 23.92 47.29 -34.54
C LEU A 9 24.66 46.00 -34.20
N LYS A 10 25.99 46.02 -34.28
CA LYS A 10 26.81 44.89 -33.91
C LYS A 10 26.82 44.68 -32.40
N GLN A 11 26.93 45.77 -31.64
CA GLN A 11 26.90 45.74 -30.19
C GLN A 11 25.51 45.32 -29.64
N GLU A 12 24.42 45.84 -30.22
CA GLU A 12 23.07 45.41 -29.90
C GLU A 12 22.82 43.96 -30.29
N SER A 13 23.34 43.49 -31.42
CA SER A 13 23.17 42.06 -31.82
C SER A 13 23.89 41.09 -30.87
N GLU A 14 25.08 41.49 -30.37
CA GLU A 14 25.81 40.69 -29.38
C GLU A 14 25.04 40.57 -28.05
N HIS A 15 24.47 41.68 -27.55
CA HIS A 15 23.65 41.68 -26.33
C HIS A 15 22.38 40.90 -26.50
N GLN A 16 21.77 40.88 -27.68
CA GLN A 16 20.59 40.07 -27.95
C GLN A 16 20.89 38.57 -27.97
N TRP A 17 22.01 38.18 -28.58
CA TRP A 17 22.41 36.76 -28.57
C TRP A 17 22.73 36.27 -27.16
N ILE A 18 23.32 37.16 -26.31
CA ILE A 18 23.56 36.88 -24.91
C ILE A 18 22.22 36.71 -24.16
N ALA A 19 21.24 37.60 -24.40
CA ALA A 19 19.92 37.52 -23.76
C ALA A 19 19.16 36.25 -24.18
N ILE A 20 19.20 35.92 -25.48
CA ILE A 20 18.62 34.69 -26.00
C ILE A 20 19.30 33.45 -25.39
N GLY A 21 20.65 33.46 -25.37
CA GLY A 21 21.41 32.37 -24.75
C GLY A 21 21.09 32.20 -23.27
N ALA A 22 21.03 33.31 -22.51
CA ALA A 22 20.64 33.28 -21.11
C ALA A 22 19.21 32.76 -20.89
N PHE A 23 18.27 33.11 -21.77
CA PHE A 23 16.92 32.60 -21.72
C PHE A 23 16.88 31.08 -21.94
N PHE A 24 17.60 30.54 -22.94
CA PHE A 24 17.69 29.11 -23.15
C PHE A 24 18.33 28.38 -21.98
N VAL A 25 19.40 28.93 -21.40
CA VAL A 25 20.03 28.39 -20.18
C VAL A 25 19.02 28.38 -19.03
N PHE A 26 18.27 29.47 -18.85
CA PHE A 26 17.22 29.54 -17.84
C PHE A 26 16.11 28.46 -18.05
N ILE A 27 15.64 28.27 -19.29
CA ILE A 27 14.67 27.24 -19.62
C ILE A 27 15.22 25.84 -19.30
N ILE A 28 16.46 25.56 -19.69
CA ILE A 28 17.10 24.26 -19.44
C ILE A 28 17.24 24.02 -17.92
N LEU A 29 17.76 25.02 -17.19
CA LEU A 29 17.90 24.92 -15.72
C LEU A 29 16.56 24.75 -15.04
N GLY A 30 15.53 25.50 -15.46
CA GLY A 30 14.18 25.34 -14.94
C GLY A 30 13.61 23.95 -15.20
N ALA A 31 13.79 23.43 -16.42
CA ALA A 31 13.36 22.08 -16.75
C ALA A 31 14.07 20.99 -15.92
N VAL A 32 15.39 21.18 -15.67
CA VAL A 32 16.17 20.28 -14.81
C VAL A 32 15.69 20.37 -13.35
N MET A 33 15.43 21.57 -12.85
CA MET A 33 14.92 21.76 -11.48
C MET A 33 13.53 21.13 -11.32
N ILE A 34 12.61 21.37 -12.26
CA ILE A 34 11.27 20.75 -12.26
C ILE A 34 11.38 19.23 -12.31
N LYS A 35 12.28 18.69 -13.12
CA LYS A 35 12.53 17.26 -13.16
C LYS A 35 13.13 16.75 -11.85
N GLY A 36 14.04 17.50 -11.23
CA GLY A 36 14.61 17.16 -9.91
C GLY A 36 13.54 17.05 -8.82
N THR A 37 12.56 17.97 -8.82
CA THR A 37 11.43 17.92 -7.87
C THR A 37 10.41 16.80 -8.14
N SER A 38 10.55 16.04 -9.22
CA SER A 38 9.72 14.87 -9.48
C SER A 38 10.21 13.60 -8.78
N PHE A 39 11.33 13.65 -8.09
CA PHE A 39 11.83 12.57 -7.25
C PHE A 39 11.34 12.78 -5.82
N ILE A 40 10.97 11.67 -5.16
CA ILE A 40 10.59 11.68 -3.76
C ILE A 40 11.88 11.61 -2.93
N PRO A 41 12.15 12.57 -2.04
CA PRO A 41 13.22 12.45 -1.06
C PRO A 41 12.78 11.57 0.11
N GLY A 42 13.72 11.19 0.96
CA GLY A 42 13.42 10.53 2.22
C GLY A 42 13.14 9.05 2.09
N ILE A 43 13.68 8.40 1.05
CA ILE A 43 13.80 6.93 1.04
C ILE A 43 15.22 6.60 1.44
N ASP A 44 15.33 5.98 2.58
CA ASP A 44 16.59 5.53 3.13
C ASP A 44 16.57 4.01 3.33
N LEU A 45 17.72 3.39 3.05
CA LEU A 45 17.96 2.00 3.41
C LEU A 45 18.50 2.03 4.83
N ILE A 46 17.76 1.45 5.76
CA ILE A 46 18.23 1.25 7.13
C ILE A 46 18.67 -0.20 7.32
N ASP A 47 19.64 -0.40 8.16
CA ASP A 47 20.00 -1.74 8.57
C ASP A 47 18.84 -2.32 9.39
N ASN A 48 18.56 -3.59 9.16
CA ASN A 48 17.55 -4.30 9.94
C ASN A 48 18.05 -4.39 11.40
N GLU A 49 17.33 -3.77 12.33
CA GLU A 49 17.68 -3.73 13.75
C GLU A 49 17.79 -5.12 14.37
N ILE A 50 17.07 -6.10 13.83
CA ILE A 50 17.05 -7.48 14.29
C ILE A 50 18.23 -8.28 13.72
N GLY A 51 18.87 -7.78 12.66
CA GLY A 51 19.99 -8.41 11.95
C GLY A 51 19.65 -8.84 10.53
N ASP A 52 20.65 -8.80 9.66
CA ASP A 52 20.50 -9.07 8.21
C ASP A 52 20.08 -10.54 7.90
N ASP A 53 20.23 -11.45 8.85
CA ASP A 53 19.88 -12.87 8.70
C ASP A 53 18.39 -13.15 8.96
N PHE A 54 17.66 -12.20 9.54
CA PHE A 54 16.24 -12.33 9.85
C PHE A 54 15.39 -11.71 8.75
N ARG A 55 14.58 -12.52 8.08
CA ARG A 55 13.58 -12.05 7.14
C ARG A 55 12.31 -11.68 7.88
N ILE A 56 11.84 -10.45 7.73
CA ILE A 56 10.57 -9.99 8.30
C ILE A 56 9.44 -10.39 7.33
N MET A 57 8.59 -11.29 7.78
CA MET A 57 7.48 -11.86 6.99
C MET A 57 6.21 -11.03 7.10
N GLU A 58 5.93 -10.54 8.30
CA GLU A 58 4.76 -9.70 8.61
C GLU A 58 5.16 -8.66 9.66
N SER A 59 4.56 -7.49 9.62
CA SER A 59 4.86 -6.41 10.55
C SER A 59 3.61 -5.59 10.87
N THR A 60 3.49 -5.19 12.13
CA THR A 60 2.42 -4.29 12.59
C THR A 60 3.01 -3.27 13.55
N TYR A 61 2.78 -2.01 13.28
CA TYR A 61 3.20 -0.89 14.10
C TYR A 61 2.01 -0.40 14.91
N ILE A 62 2.21 -0.31 16.22
CA ILE A 62 1.22 0.28 17.14
C ILE A 62 1.38 1.80 17.11
N ASP A 63 2.62 2.26 17.28
CA ASP A 63 3.02 3.65 17.15
C ASP A 63 4.50 3.76 16.74
N GLU A 64 5.11 4.94 16.86
CA GLU A 64 6.53 5.18 16.54
C GLU A 64 7.52 4.39 17.40
N ASN A 65 7.10 3.93 18.59
CA ASN A 65 7.97 3.26 19.55
C ASN A 65 7.64 1.78 19.71
N GLU A 66 6.45 1.33 19.31
CA GLU A 66 5.99 -0.03 19.53
C GLU A 66 5.61 -0.73 18.24
N ASN A 67 6.20 -1.90 18.01
CA ASN A 67 5.87 -2.75 16.86
C ASN A 67 5.95 -4.24 17.18
N TYR A 68 5.34 -5.04 16.32
CA TYR A 68 5.38 -6.49 16.33
C TYR A 68 5.85 -6.99 14.97
N LEU A 69 6.88 -7.84 14.96
CA LEU A 69 7.52 -8.36 13.76
C LEU A 69 7.52 -9.89 13.79
N LEU A 70 6.92 -10.50 12.79
CA LEU A 70 7.07 -11.93 12.54
C LEU A 70 8.32 -12.13 11.70
N THR A 71 9.28 -12.83 12.23
CA THR A 71 10.56 -13.05 11.58
C THR A 71 10.78 -14.53 11.24
N TYR A 72 11.59 -14.76 10.22
CA TYR A 72 12.01 -16.08 9.79
C TYR A 72 13.54 -16.12 9.65
N ASN A 73 14.17 -17.11 10.30
CA ASN A 73 15.60 -17.35 10.18
C ASN A 73 15.89 -18.85 10.18
N GLN A 74 16.51 -19.37 9.10
CA GLN A 74 17.01 -20.74 8.96
C GLN A 74 15.98 -21.85 9.29
N GLY A 75 14.71 -21.63 9.07
CA GLY A 75 13.65 -22.60 9.34
C GLY A 75 12.87 -22.35 10.62
N GLU A 76 13.26 -21.38 11.42
CA GLU A 76 12.60 -21.00 12.66
C GLU A 76 11.85 -19.69 12.48
N TYR A 77 10.63 -19.63 13.02
CA TYR A 77 9.81 -18.44 13.08
C TYR A 77 9.82 -17.88 14.49
N GLU A 78 9.86 -16.57 14.60
CA GLU A 78 9.79 -15.87 15.88
C GLU A 78 8.89 -14.64 15.76
N LEU A 79 8.05 -14.41 16.77
CA LEU A 79 7.33 -13.15 16.92
C LEU A 79 8.09 -12.29 17.93
N ILE A 80 8.55 -11.16 17.46
CA ILE A 80 9.33 -10.18 18.22
C ILE A 80 8.45 -8.97 18.50
N TRP A 81 8.45 -8.53 19.74
CA TRP A 81 7.89 -7.27 20.19
C TRP A 81 9.02 -6.29 20.48
N SER A 82 8.93 -5.10 19.93
CA SER A 82 9.86 -3.99 20.20
C SER A 82 9.12 -2.83 20.82
N ASN A 83 9.72 -2.23 21.84
CA ASN A 83 9.20 -1.06 22.52
C ASN A 83 10.36 -0.17 22.97
N ASP A 84 10.32 1.13 22.59
CA ASP A 84 11.38 2.12 22.90
C ASP A 84 12.80 1.68 22.51
N GLY A 85 12.95 0.87 21.45
CA GLY A 85 14.21 0.35 20.96
C GLY A 85 14.69 -0.93 21.66
N ASP A 86 13.98 -1.43 22.66
CA ASP A 86 14.22 -2.72 23.28
C ASP A 86 13.40 -3.80 22.58
N SER A 87 14.03 -4.88 22.10
CA SER A 87 13.35 -5.97 21.40
C SER A 87 13.35 -7.25 22.23
N THR A 88 12.22 -7.93 22.28
CA THR A 88 12.02 -9.19 23.02
C THR A 88 11.26 -10.20 22.17
N THR A 89 11.77 -11.41 22.05
CA THR A 89 11.04 -12.54 21.43
C THR A 89 9.93 -12.98 22.39
N ILE A 90 8.69 -12.86 21.95
CA ILE A 90 7.51 -13.26 22.74
C ILE A 90 6.97 -14.64 22.36
N ILE A 91 7.14 -15.04 21.10
CA ILE A 91 6.88 -16.42 20.65
C ILE A 91 8.10 -16.88 19.85
N GLY A 92 8.72 -17.96 20.26
CA GLY A 92 9.88 -18.57 19.63
C GLY A 92 9.96 -20.05 19.95
N SER A 93 11.08 -20.69 19.65
CA SER A 93 11.31 -22.13 19.80
C SER A 93 11.06 -22.68 21.20
N ASP A 94 11.23 -21.85 22.23
CA ASP A 94 11.05 -22.23 23.64
C ASP A 94 9.63 -21.92 24.18
N SER A 95 8.77 -21.35 23.36
CA SER A 95 7.41 -20.99 23.75
C SER A 95 6.44 -22.18 23.63
N ASN A 96 5.30 -22.10 24.34
CA ASN A 96 4.19 -23.07 24.18
C ASN A 96 3.33 -22.78 22.94
N HIS A 97 3.67 -21.75 22.19
CA HIS A 97 2.94 -21.29 21.02
C HIS A 97 3.83 -21.43 19.79
N ASP A 98 3.23 -21.75 18.65
CA ASP A 98 3.94 -21.98 17.40
C ASP A 98 3.91 -20.71 16.53
N ALA A 99 5.07 -20.05 16.40
CA ALA A 99 5.20 -18.87 15.53
C ALA A 99 5.04 -19.21 14.04
N SER A 100 5.25 -20.48 13.64
CA SER A 100 5.08 -20.90 12.23
C SER A 100 3.62 -20.94 11.77
N SER A 101 2.69 -20.92 12.73
CA SER A 101 1.25 -20.86 12.45
C SER A 101 0.71 -19.43 12.29
N ILE A 102 1.57 -18.42 12.41
CA ILE A 102 1.18 -17.01 12.28
C ILE A 102 1.24 -16.61 10.81
N ASP A 103 0.08 -16.54 10.17
CA ASP A 103 -0.06 -16.11 8.76
C ASP A 103 -0.36 -14.61 8.63
N PHE A 104 -0.80 -13.97 9.73
CA PHE A 104 -1.13 -12.54 9.77
C PHE A 104 -1.02 -11.98 11.19
N ILE A 105 -0.84 -10.67 11.28
CA ILE A 105 -0.92 -9.89 12.52
C ILE A 105 -1.96 -8.80 12.32
N THR A 106 -3.01 -8.77 13.13
CA THR A 106 -4.06 -7.75 13.04
C THR A 106 -4.07 -6.85 14.26
N LYS A 107 -3.85 -5.55 14.04
CA LYS A 107 -4.01 -4.51 15.08
C LYS A 107 -5.49 -4.26 15.35
N LEU A 108 -5.84 -4.19 16.62
CA LEU A 108 -7.16 -3.82 17.11
C LEU A 108 -7.21 -2.34 17.50
N SER A 109 -8.41 -1.81 17.67
CA SER A 109 -8.64 -0.40 18.03
C SER A 109 -8.16 -0.02 19.45
N ASN A 110 -7.86 -1.00 20.27
CA ASN A 110 -7.31 -0.82 21.63
C ASN A 110 -5.79 -1.04 21.70
N ASP A 111 -5.10 -0.93 20.56
CA ASP A 111 -3.66 -1.13 20.40
C ASP A 111 -3.13 -2.53 20.77
N SER A 112 -4.00 -3.50 21.00
CA SER A 112 -3.61 -4.91 21.06
C SER A 112 -3.56 -5.52 19.65
N ILE A 113 -2.93 -6.68 19.52
CA ILE A 113 -2.92 -7.44 18.28
C ILE A 113 -3.57 -8.80 18.47
N ILE A 114 -4.17 -9.31 17.40
CA ILE A 114 -4.63 -10.70 17.29
C ILE A 114 -3.75 -11.42 16.28
N ILE A 115 -3.34 -12.64 16.64
CA ILE A 115 -2.62 -13.57 15.78
C ILE A 115 -3.32 -14.93 15.76
N PRO A 116 -3.26 -15.66 14.64
CA PRO A 116 -3.74 -17.02 14.56
C PRO A 116 -2.80 -18.00 15.26
N GLN A 117 -3.34 -19.13 15.65
CA GLN A 117 -2.63 -20.33 16.05
C GLN A 117 -3.19 -21.52 15.27
N GLU A 118 -2.71 -22.70 15.53
CA GLU A 118 -3.19 -23.91 14.85
C GLU A 118 -4.72 -24.06 14.93
N GLY A 119 -5.35 -24.23 13.79
CA GLY A 119 -6.80 -24.39 13.68
C GLY A 119 -7.56 -23.09 13.89
N SER A 120 -8.53 -23.12 14.78
CA SER A 120 -9.40 -21.98 15.11
C SER A 120 -8.93 -21.19 16.35
N LEU A 121 -7.78 -21.55 16.90
CA LEU A 121 -7.23 -20.87 18.07
C LEU A 121 -6.64 -19.51 17.66
N MET A 122 -6.79 -18.54 18.54
CA MET A 122 -6.22 -17.21 18.39
C MET A 122 -5.62 -16.73 19.72
N LEU A 123 -4.63 -15.88 19.61
CA LEU A 123 -4.02 -15.21 20.76
C LEU A 123 -4.22 -13.70 20.64
N LEU A 124 -4.51 -13.08 21.77
CA LEU A 124 -4.47 -11.65 21.95
C LEU A 124 -3.13 -11.28 22.58
N ILE A 125 -2.45 -10.30 22.03
CA ILE A 125 -1.19 -9.79 22.58
C ILE A 125 -1.36 -8.31 22.89
N GLN A 126 -0.99 -7.93 24.09
CA GLN A 126 -1.03 -6.56 24.57
C GLN A 126 0.20 -6.28 25.43
N ASP A 127 0.91 -5.20 25.13
CA ASP A 127 2.15 -4.80 25.83
C ASP A 127 3.14 -5.99 25.95
N GLY A 128 3.31 -6.76 24.89
CA GLY A 128 4.16 -7.96 24.86
C GLY A 128 3.65 -9.18 25.66
N ASN A 129 2.49 -9.09 26.31
CA ASN A 129 1.91 -10.18 27.08
C ASN A 129 0.89 -10.96 26.24
N ILE A 130 0.96 -12.29 26.31
CA ILE A 130 0.11 -13.20 25.54
C ILE A 130 -1.10 -13.63 26.37
N PHE A 131 -2.28 -13.50 25.81
CA PHE A 131 -3.54 -13.93 26.39
C PHE A 131 -4.26 -14.86 25.40
N PRO A 132 -4.88 -15.97 25.87
CA PRO A 132 -5.76 -16.74 24.99
C PRO A 132 -6.95 -15.84 24.61
N TYR A 133 -7.23 -15.77 23.31
CA TYR A 133 -8.44 -15.10 22.84
C TYR A 133 -9.59 -16.10 22.95
N GLU A 134 -10.30 -16.05 24.08
CA GLU A 134 -11.42 -16.96 24.36
C GLU A 134 -12.60 -16.61 23.46
N THR A 135 -12.83 -17.45 22.49
CA THR A 135 -14.07 -17.44 21.73
C THR A 135 -14.83 -18.70 22.08
N ASN A 136 -16.12 -18.60 22.30
CA ASN A 136 -16.98 -19.76 22.48
C ASN A 136 -17.12 -20.45 21.12
N TYR A 137 -16.09 -21.21 20.73
CA TYR A 137 -16.14 -22.06 19.55
C TYR A 137 -17.05 -23.23 19.80
N GLY A 138 -17.97 -23.47 18.86
CA GLY A 138 -18.58 -24.81 18.74
C GLY A 138 -17.52 -25.81 18.25
N ASP A 139 -17.96 -27.09 18.10
CA ASP A 139 -17.09 -28.18 17.62
C ASP A 139 -16.66 -28.05 16.13
N ASP A 140 -16.85 -26.88 15.51
CA ASP A 140 -16.55 -26.66 14.11
C ASP A 140 -15.04 -26.52 13.88
N LEU A 141 -14.49 -27.43 13.08
CA LEU A 141 -13.09 -27.39 12.66
C LEU A 141 -12.93 -26.46 11.46
N PHE A 142 -12.28 -25.33 11.66
CA PHE A 142 -11.85 -24.40 10.62
C PHE A 142 -10.54 -23.75 11.02
N SER A 143 -9.81 -23.20 10.05
CA SER A 143 -8.66 -22.34 10.28
C SER A 143 -8.99 -20.90 9.92
N VAL A 144 -8.42 -19.95 10.66
CA VAL A 144 -8.55 -18.52 10.40
C VAL A 144 -7.37 -18.09 9.54
N THR A 145 -7.64 -17.53 8.37
CA THR A 145 -6.61 -17.08 7.43
C THR A 145 -6.42 -15.58 7.43
N HIS A 146 -7.41 -14.83 7.90
CA HIS A 146 -7.31 -13.39 8.11
C HIS A 146 -8.44 -12.93 9.02
N ILE A 147 -8.24 -11.84 9.77
CA ILE A 147 -9.27 -11.23 10.62
C ILE A 147 -9.14 -9.73 10.60
N VAL A 148 -10.26 -9.01 10.61
CA VAL A 148 -10.26 -7.55 10.64
C VAL A 148 -11.38 -7.05 11.52
N GLN A 149 -11.05 -6.10 12.41
CA GLN A 149 -12.01 -5.39 13.22
C GLN A 149 -12.73 -4.32 12.41
N ASN A 150 -14.00 -4.08 12.71
CA ASN A 150 -14.69 -2.90 12.22
C ASN A 150 -14.09 -1.65 12.87
N GLN A 151 -13.57 -0.74 12.06
CA GLN A 151 -12.82 0.43 12.57
C GLN A 151 -13.72 1.56 13.10
N GLN A 152 -15.03 1.49 12.86
CA GLN A 152 -15.87 2.68 13.06
C GLN A 152 -16.64 2.72 14.36
N GLU A 153 -16.68 1.64 15.11
CA GLU A 153 -17.48 1.66 16.31
C GLU A 153 -16.80 0.97 17.49
N SER A 154 -17.23 1.41 18.68
CA SER A 154 -17.14 0.66 19.93
C SER A 154 -17.71 -0.78 19.86
N ASN A 155 -18.01 -1.29 18.70
CA ASN A 155 -18.48 -2.65 18.47
C ASN A 155 -17.28 -3.56 18.21
N ASP A 156 -17.08 -4.51 19.12
CA ASP A 156 -16.06 -5.57 19.02
C ASP A 156 -16.35 -6.57 17.88
N ASN A 157 -16.93 -6.11 16.77
CA ASN A 157 -17.23 -6.95 15.63
C ASN A 157 -15.99 -7.16 14.76
N LEU A 158 -15.60 -8.42 14.66
CA LEU A 158 -14.49 -8.87 13.84
C LEU A 158 -15.02 -9.76 12.72
N LEU A 159 -14.61 -9.50 11.48
CA LEU A 159 -14.86 -10.42 10.38
C LEU A 159 -13.64 -11.31 10.18
N MET A 160 -13.86 -12.62 10.21
CA MET A 160 -12.85 -13.64 9.96
C MET A 160 -13.01 -14.19 8.56
N LEU A 161 -11.91 -14.36 7.89
CA LEU A 161 -11.76 -15.20 6.71
C LEU A 161 -11.34 -16.59 7.18
N THR A 162 -12.08 -17.61 6.77
CA THR A 162 -11.88 -18.98 7.27
C THR A 162 -11.72 -19.97 6.14
N THR A 163 -10.93 -21.01 6.41
CA THR A 163 -10.90 -22.22 5.59
C THR A 163 -11.53 -23.33 6.39
N GLU A 164 -12.63 -23.88 5.87
CA GLU A 164 -13.40 -24.93 6.53
C GLU A 164 -12.74 -26.30 6.34
N ALA A 165 -13.14 -27.29 7.17
CA ALA A 165 -12.59 -28.66 7.12
C ALA A 165 -12.74 -29.35 5.75
N ASP A 166 -13.69 -28.93 4.92
CA ASP A 166 -13.88 -29.43 3.55
C ASP A 166 -13.03 -28.68 2.51
N GLY A 167 -12.15 -27.77 2.95
CA GLY A 167 -11.25 -26.96 2.11
C GLY A 167 -11.92 -25.77 1.44
N LYS A 168 -13.15 -25.43 1.82
CA LYS A 168 -13.84 -24.25 1.30
C LYS A 168 -13.49 -23.01 2.11
N TYR A 169 -13.48 -21.89 1.43
CA TYR A 169 -13.27 -20.57 2.04
C TYR A 169 -14.62 -19.95 2.42
N GLY A 170 -14.67 -19.27 3.54
CA GLY A 170 -15.87 -18.62 4.03
C GLY A 170 -15.60 -17.42 4.90
N PHE A 171 -16.67 -16.78 5.34
CA PHE A 171 -16.63 -15.63 6.23
C PHE A 171 -17.40 -15.95 7.50
N ARG A 172 -16.78 -15.73 8.65
CA ARG A 172 -17.43 -15.83 9.95
C ARG A 172 -17.34 -14.50 10.68
N GLY A 173 -18.39 -14.13 11.36
CA GLY A 173 -18.38 -13.00 12.27
C GLY A 173 -17.99 -13.43 13.67
N LEU A 174 -17.23 -12.61 14.37
CA LEU A 174 -16.85 -12.79 15.77
C LEU A 174 -17.17 -11.52 16.55
N ASN A 175 -17.85 -11.66 17.67
CA ASN A 175 -18.15 -10.57 18.60
C ASN A 175 -18.22 -11.09 20.04
N SER A 176 -18.59 -10.25 20.99
CA SER A 176 -18.74 -10.60 22.40
C SER A 176 -19.74 -11.74 22.67
N SER A 177 -20.61 -12.07 21.70
CA SER A 177 -21.55 -13.19 21.79
C SER A 177 -20.99 -14.52 21.25
N GLY A 178 -19.80 -14.49 20.64
CA GLY A 178 -19.14 -15.63 20.06
C GLY A 178 -19.08 -15.56 18.53
N ILE A 179 -18.78 -16.70 17.91
CA ILE A 179 -18.62 -16.83 16.45
C ILE A 179 -19.95 -17.24 15.81
N THR A 180 -20.19 -16.75 14.59
CA THR A 180 -21.33 -17.20 13.79
C THR A 180 -21.17 -18.70 13.43
N SER A 181 -22.22 -19.46 13.63
CA SER A 181 -22.18 -20.93 13.47
C SER A 181 -22.10 -21.38 12.01
N SER A 182 -22.41 -20.51 11.06
CA SER A 182 -22.45 -20.89 9.65
C SER A 182 -21.61 -19.91 8.83
N PRO A 183 -20.57 -20.37 8.13
CA PRO A 183 -19.83 -19.55 7.21
C PRO A 183 -20.70 -19.18 6.01
N THR A 184 -20.35 -18.10 5.34
CA THR A 184 -20.96 -17.78 4.04
C THR A 184 -20.59 -18.87 3.04
N PRO A 185 -21.58 -19.49 2.35
CA PRO A 185 -21.28 -20.54 1.39
C PRO A 185 -20.40 -20.03 0.26
N ASP A 186 -19.34 -20.75 -0.03
CA ASP A 186 -18.55 -20.51 -1.23
C ASP A 186 -19.22 -21.16 -2.44
N ASN A 187 -19.97 -20.39 -3.18
CA ASN A 187 -20.62 -20.85 -4.42
C ASN A 187 -19.81 -20.54 -5.68
N GLN A 188 -18.62 -19.92 -5.54
CA GLN A 188 -17.94 -19.25 -6.64
C GLN A 188 -16.55 -19.84 -6.99
N ASN A 189 -16.08 -20.88 -6.30
CA ASN A 189 -14.70 -21.38 -6.38
C ASN A 189 -13.67 -20.27 -6.18
N VAL A 190 -13.90 -19.42 -5.20
CA VAL A 190 -13.01 -18.33 -4.83
C VAL A 190 -12.22 -18.73 -3.60
N GLU A 191 -10.90 -18.60 -3.71
CA GLU A 191 -9.97 -18.64 -2.59
C GLU A 191 -9.81 -17.23 -2.05
N TRP A 192 -10.45 -16.95 -0.93
CA TRP A 192 -10.38 -15.65 -0.28
C TRP A 192 -9.06 -15.51 0.47
N GLN A 193 -8.39 -14.35 0.31
CA GLN A 193 -7.04 -14.16 0.83
C GLN A 193 -6.94 -13.05 1.87
N LYS A 194 -7.60 -11.92 1.64
CA LYS A 194 -7.53 -10.76 2.55
C LYS A 194 -8.89 -10.10 2.68
N VAL A 195 -9.08 -9.42 3.81
CA VAL A 195 -10.29 -8.63 4.08
C VAL A 195 -9.90 -7.31 4.72
N ALA A 196 -10.65 -6.24 4.43
CA ALA A 196 -10.52 -4.94 5.08
C ALA A 196 -11.91 -4.44 5.48
N SER A 197 -11.97 -3.69 6.56
CA SER A 197 -13.19 -3.01 7.00
C SER A 197 -13.41 -1.73 6.20
N ILE A 198 -14.66 -1.40 5.90
CA ILE A 198 -15.05 -0.15 5.25
C ILE A 198 -16.43 0.27 5.76
N GLY A 199 -16.55 1.42 6.36
CA GLY A 199 -17.83 1.88 6.89
C GLY A 199 -18.45 0.97 7.94
N ASP A 200 -19.74 1.20 8.22
CA ASP A 200 -20.49 0.44 9.20
C ASP A 200 -20.93 -0.92 8.65
N GLN A 201 -20.58 -2.00 9.36
CA GLN A 201 -21.05 -3.34 9.07
C GLN A 201 -20.70 -3.86 7.65
N LEU A 202 -19.72 -3.23 7.02
CA LEU A 202 -19.29 -3.56 5.67
C LEU A 202 -17.80 -3.86 5.63
N TRP A 203 -17.44 -4.89 4.88
CA TRP A 203 -16.06 -5.28 4.61
C TRP A 203 -15.88 -5.53 3.12
N ILE A 204 -14.65 -5.40 2.66
CA ILE A 204 -14.24 -5.81 1.32
C ILE A 204 -13.25 -6.96 1.46
N ALA A 205 -13.53 -8.04 0.77
CA ALA A 205 -12.63 -9.19 0.67
C ALA A 205 -12.00 -9.25 -0.73
N THR A 206 -10.75 -9.69 -0.79
CA THR A 206 -10.04 -10.00 -2.03
C THR A 206 -9.65 -11.46 -2.05
N GLY A 207 -9.56 -12.02 -3.26
CA GLY A 207 -9.20 -13.41 -3.45
C GLY A 207 -8.90 -13.74 -4.90
N ILE A 208 -8.73 -15.01 -5.16
CA ILE A 208 -8.50 -15.57 -6.49
C ILE A 208 -9.62 -16.53 -6.86
N TYR A 209 -10.11 -16.36 -8.08
CA TYR A 209 -11.03 -17.31 -8.67
C TYR A 209 -10.25 -18.38 -9.44
N VAL A 210 -10.46 -19.64 -9.06
CA VAL A 210 -9.88 -20.79 -9.74
C VAL A 210 -11.00 -21.45 -10.55
N PRO A 211 -11.02 -21.29 -11.89
CA PRO A 211 -12.04 -21.88 -12.70
C PRO A 211 -11.98 -23.43 -12.62
N SER A 212 -13.12 -24.06 -12.44
CA SER A 212 -13.18 -25.54 -12.51
C SER A 212 -12.73 -26.01 -13.88
N PRO A 213 -11.91 -27.08 -13.97
CA PRO A 213 -11.48 -27.60 -15.25
C PRO A 213 -12.72 -28.02 -16.07
N SER A 214 -12.85 -27.50 -17.29
CA SER A 214 -13.93 -27.89 -18.19
C SER A 214 -13.77 -29.38 -18.53
N ILE A 215 -14.82 -30.16 -18.28
CA ILE A 215 -14.83 -31.58 -18.62
C ILE A 215 -14.81 -31.68 -20.15
N GLY A 216 -13.65 -32.03 -20.74
CA GLY A 216 -13.53 -32.28 -22.18
C GLY A 216 -12.39 -31.60 -22.92
N GLU A 217 -11.61 -30.79 -22.29
CA GLU A 217 -10.38 -30.22 -22.92
C GLU A 217 -9.16 -31.05 -22.52
N ASP A 218 -8.58 -31.77 -23.52
CA ASP A 218 -7.35 -32.57 -23.40
C ASP A 218 -6.06 -31.73 -23.23
N SER A 219 -6.18 -30.49 -22.75
CA SER A 219 -5.03 -29.64 -22.47
C SER A 219 -4.89 -29.42 -20.97
N PRO A 220 -3.72 -29.75 -20.39
CA PRO A 220 -3.37 -29.30 -19.05
C PRO A 220 -2.98 -27.80 -19.10
N ALA A 221 -3.91 -26.95 -19.51
CA ALA A 221 -3.73 -25.52 -19.36
C ALA A 221 -3.76 -25.24 -17.86
N THR A 222 -2.67 -24.73 -17.32
CA THR A 222 -2.63 -24.20 -15.95
C THR A 222 -3.82 -23.25 -15.82
N PRO A 223 -4.74 -23.49 -14.85
CA PRO A 223 -5.90 -22.64 -14.71
C PRO A 223 -5.42 -21.20 -14.50
N SER A 224 -5.86 -20.28 -15.35
CA SER A 224 -5.50 -18.88 -15.22
C SER A 224 -6.17 -18.31 -13.98
N ILE A 225 -5.39 -18.01 -12.95
CA ILE A 225 -5.82 -17.37 -11.72
C ILE A 225 -6.39 -15.99 -12.06
N ARG A 226 -7.58 -15.68 -11.56
CA ARG A 226 -8.24 -14.39 -11.80
C ARG A 226 -8.46 -13.66 -10.49
N PRO A 227 -8.02 -12.39 -10.36
CA PRO A 227 -8.26 -11.61 -9.18
C PRO A 227 -9.74 -11.28 -9.03
N VAL A 228 -10.26 -11.39 -7.82
CA VAL A 228 -11.64 -11.10 -7.47
C VAL A 228 -11.73 -10.33 -6.18
N TYR A 229 -12.73 -9.44 -6.05
CA TYR A 229 -13.07 -8.79 -4.79
C TYR A 229 -14.58 -8.79 -4.59
N ALA A 230 -14.99 -8.74 -3.33
CA ALA A 230 -16.40 -8.75 -2.96
C ALA A 230 -16.68 -7.85 -1.76
N SER A 231 -17.89 -7.30 -1.71
CA SER A 231 -18.43 -6.62 -0.54
C SER A 231 -19.14 -7.60 0.36
N ILE A 232 -18.81 -7.60 1.64
CA ILE A 232 -19.37 -8.45 2.66
C ILE A 232 -20.16 -7.58 3.65
N ILE A 233 -21.40 -7.94 3.92
CA ILE A 233 -22.24 -7.27 4.93
C ILE A 233 -22.43 -8.20 6.11
N TRP A 234 -22.23 -7.65 7.30
CA TRP A 234 -22.55 -8.33 8.55
C TRP A 234 -22.92 -7.32 9.65
N SER A 235 -24.14 -7.44 10.15
CA SER A 235 -24.68 -6.53 11.18
C SER A 235 -24.37 -6.97 12.61
N GLY A 236 -23.48 -7.94 12.78
CA GLY A 236 -23.23 -8.54 14.10
C GLY A 236 -24.26 -9.59 14.50
N GLY A 237 -24.18 -10.06 15.75
CA GLY A 237 -25.04 -11.14 16.25
C GLY A 237 -24.69 -12.52 15.71
N TYR A 238 -25.68 -13.41 15.65
CA TYR A 238 -25.49 -14.81 15.23
C TYR A 238 -25.76 -15.08 13.75
N THR A 239 -26.13 -14.03 12.99
CA THR A 239 -26.35 -14.16 11.54
C THR A 239 -25.01 -14.28 10.81
N ALA A 240 -24.92 -15.21 9.85
CA ALA A 240 -23.72 -15.33 9.04
C ALA A 240 -23.49 -14.08 8.19
N PRO A 241 -22.23 -13.68 7.96
CA PRO A 241 -21.87 -12.64 6.98
C PRO A 241 -22.38 -13.02 5.58
N MET A 242 -22.74 -12.05 4.77
CA MET A 242 -23.27 -12.26 3.43
C MET A 242 -22.49 -11.48 2.38
N ILE A 243 -22.21 -12.10 1.24
CA ILE A 243 -21.68 -11.41 0.07
C ILE A 243 -22.82 -10.57 -0.53
N SER A 244 -22.66 -9.25 -0.54
CA SER A 244 -23.65 -8.32 -1.11
C SER A 244 -23.32 -7.94 -2.55
N TYR A 245 -22.04 -7.95 -2.92
CA TYR A 245 -21.53 -7.66 -4.25
C TYR A 245 -20.29 -8.50 -4.53
N LEU A 246 -20.23 -9.06 -5.72
CA LEU A 246 -19.06 -9.76 -6.22
C LEU A 246 -18.66 -9.12 -7.55
N ALA A 247 -17.42 -8.69 -7.67
CA ALA A 247 -16.91 -8.17 -8.93
C ALA A 247 -17.01 -9.24 -10.03
N PRO A 248 -17.31 -8.84 -11.27
CA PRO A 248 -17.46 -9.79 -12.36
C PRO A 248 -16.21 -10.65 -12.52
N ILE A 249 -16.39 -11.97 -12.43
CA ILE A 249 -15.33 -12.96 -12.65
C ILE A 249 -14.91 -13.02 -14.13
N ASP A 250 -15.65 -12.36 -14.97
CA ASP A 250 -15.50 -12.33 -16.45
C ASP A 250 -14.33 -11.48 -16.93
N THR A 251 -13.45 -11.05 -16.05
CA THR A 251 -12.23 -10.35 -16.44
C THR A 251 -11.25 -11.37 -17.03
N LYS A 252 -10.72 -11.06 -18.23
CA LYS A 252 -9.62 -11.82 -18.83
C LYS A 252 -8.27 -11.52 -18.16
N GLU A 253 -8.28 -10.75 -17.08
CA GLU A 253 -7.09 -10.36 -16.37
C GLU A 253 -6.63 -11.55 -15.50
N VAL A 254 -5.40 -11.99 -15.73
CA VAL A 254 -4.71 -13.01 -14.94
C VAL A 254 -3.89 -12.29 -13.89
N GLY A 255 -3.91 -12.75 -12.64
CA GLY A 255 -3.11 -12.15 -11.55
C GLY A 255 -3.79 -12.26 -10.20
N GLU A 256 -3.28 -11.52 -9.24
CA GLU A 256 -3.68 -11.54 -7.84
C GLU A 256 -3.84 -10.12 -7.30
N TYR A 257 -4.58 -9.98 -6.21
CA TYR A 257 -4.58 -8.80 -5.37
C TYR A 257 -3.64 -9.05 -4.18
N HIS A 258 -2.58 -8.25 -4.11
CA HIS A 258 -1.51 -8.43 -3.12
C HIS A 258 -1.80 -7.74 -1.79
N SER A 259 -2.52 -6.63 -1.83
CA SER A 259 -2.81 -5.83 -0.64
C SER A 259 -4.19 -5.19 -0.75
N ILE A 260 -4.83 -5.01 0.38
CA ILE A 260 -6.06 -4.26 0.52
C ILE A 260 -5.86 -3.23 1.65
N ILE A 261 -6.11 -1.97 1.33
CA ILE A 261 -5.83 -0.84 2.20
C ILE A 261 -7.15 -0.19 2.56
N ASN A 262 -7.43 -0.09 3.84
CA ASN A 262 -8.50 0.77 4.32
C ASN A 262 -8.02 2.21 4.17
N TYR A 263 -8.61 2.94 3.23
CA TYR A 263 -8.17 4.29 2.90
C TYR A 263 -8.93 5.36 3.69
N ASN A 264 -10.24 5.26 3.71
CA ASN A 264 -11.12 6.13 4.49
C ASN A 264 -12.46 5.42 4.73
N HIS A 265 -13.41 6.14 5.36
CA HIS A 265 -14.73 5.59 5.67
C HIS A 265 -15.48 5.01 4.47
N ASP A 266 -15.33 5.62 3.30
CA ASP A 266 -16.11 5.29 2.12
C ASP A 266 -15.35 4.46 1.09
N GLU A 267 -14.02 4.34 1.21
CA GLU A 267 -13.17 3.82 0.15
C GLU A 267 -12.10 2.86 0.64
N VAL A 268 -11.88 1.81 -0.13
CA VAL A 268 -10.71 0.94 -0.02
C VAL A 268 -9.88 0.99 -1.31
N ILE A 269 -8.58 0.78 -1.14
CA ILE A 269 -7.65 0.66 -2.24
C ILE A 269 -7.19 -0.80 -2.31
N ILE A 270 -7.31 -1.40 -3.49
CA ILE A 270 -6.91 -2.78 -3.74
C ILE A 270 -5.71 -2.77 -4.69
N ALA A 271 -4.58 -3.24 -4.19
CA ALA A 271 -3.33 -3.35 -4.94
C ALA A 271 -3.27 -4.69 -5.69
N GLY A 272 -2.94 -4.67 -6.97
CA GLY A 272 -2.91 -5.89 -7.76
C GLY A 272 -1.79 -5.97 -8.79
N THR A 273 -1.60 -7.16 -9.34
CA THR A 273 -0.53 -7.50 -10.30
C THR A 273 -0.48 -6.56 -11.50
N HIS A 274 -1.62 -6.07 -11.98
CA HIS A 274 -1.68 -5.24 -13.19
C HIS A 274 -2.29 -3.87 -12.94
N LYS A 275 -3.20 -3.77 -11.99
CA LYS A 275 -3.97 -2.55 -11.74
C LYS A 275 -4.21 -2.37 -10.26
N THR A 276 -4.31 -1.12 -9.86
CA THR A 276 -4.84 -0.71 -8.58
C THR A 276 -6.30 -0.33 -8.74
N ILE A 277 -7.15 -0.74 -7.80
CA ILE A 277 -8.57 -0.42 -7.80
C ILE A 277 -8.86 0.47 -6.60
N ARG A 278 -9.47 1.61 -6.84
CA ARG A 278 -10.09 2.45 -5.82
C ARG A 278 -11.58 2.16 -5.83
N PHE A 279 -12.07 1.52 -4.80
CA PHE A 279 -13.46 1.12 -4.68
C PHE A 279 -14.17 2.00 -3.65
N ASN A 280 -15.23 2.68 -4.08
CA ASN A 280 -16.10 3.48 -3.23
C ASN A 280 -17.43 2.72 -3.01
N HIS A 281 -17.72 2.38 -1.75
CA HIS A 281 -18.89 1.58 -1.41
C HIS A 281 -20.21 2.38 -1.47
N VAL A 282 -20.17 3.68 -1.21
CA VAL A 282 -21.36 4.54 -1.19
C VAL A 282 -21.95 4.68 -2.60
N THR A 283 -21.07 4.90 -3.57
CA THR A 283 -21.45 5.01 -4.98
C THR A 283 -21.46 3.66 -5.70
N ASN A 284 -20.96 2.62 -5.05
CA ASN A 284 -20.72 1.28 -5.63
C ASN A 284 -19.93 1.35 -6.93
N SER A 285 -18.91 2.19 -6.96
CA SER A 285 -18.07 2.44 -8.14
C SER A 285 -16.63 2.01 -7.90
N ALA A 286 -15.99 1.52 -8.96
CA ALA A 286 -14.59 1.12 -8.96
C ALA A 286 -13.83 1.92 -10.02
N GLU A 287 -12.90 2.73 -9.58
CA GLU A 287 -11.92 3.36 -10.45
C GLU A 287 -10.74 2.41 -10.63
N LYS A 288 -10.32 2.21 -11.90
CA LYS A 288 -9.15 1.38 -12.23
C LYS A 288 -7.98 2.28 -12.59
N ILE A 289 -6.94 2.23 -11.78
CA ILE A 289 -5.70 2.97 -11.98
C ILE A 289 -4.69 2.01 -12.63
N ASP A 290 -4.08 2.43 -13.73
CA ASP A 290 -3.09 1.64 -14.48
C ASP A 290 -1.72 1.68 -13.76
N PHE A 291 -1.68 1.04 -12.61
CA PHE A 291 -0.50 0.91 -11.77
C PHE A 291 -0.49 -0.45 -11.09
N ALA A 292 0.54 -1.23 -11.36
CA ALA A 292 0.80 -2.51 -10.70
C ALA A 292 1.45 -2.25 -9.33
N SER A 293 0.99 -2.96 -8.29
CA SER A 293 1.54 -2.83 -6.95
C SER A 293 1.58 -4.17 -6.22
N VAL A 294 2.63 -4.38 -5.46
CA VAL A 294 2.84 -5.61 -4.65
C VAL A 294 2.62 -5.35 -3.17
N ALA A 295 2.72 -4.11 -2.74
CA ALA A 295 2.48 -3.69 -1.36
C ALA A 295 1.81 -2.33 -1.34
N GLY A 296 1.07 -2.06 -0.28
CA GLY A 296 0.44 -0.77 -0.09
C GLY A 296 0.03 -0.56 1.36
N ILE A 297 0.05 0.69 1.78
CA ILE A 297 -0.30 1.11 3.13
C ILE A 297 -0.96 2.48 3.11
N SER A 298 -1.84 2.73 4.07
CA SER A 298 -2.41 4.05 4.33
C SER A 298 -1.56 4.79 5.36
N ASP A 299 -1.32 6.08 5.11
CA ASP A 299 -0.81 6.97 6.14
C ASP A 299 -1.97 7.65 6.90
N GLU A 300 -1.69 8.16 8.08
CA GLU A 300 -2.71 8.86 8.88
C GLU A 300 -3.09 10.22 8.30
N CYS A 301 -2.39 10.67 7.24
CA CYS A 301 -2.63 11.92 6.54
C CYS A 301 -3.61 11.79 5.37
N ASN A 302 -4.45 10.76 5.35
CA ASN A 302 -5.41 10.44 4.30
C ASN A 302 -4.76 10.25 2.92
N SER A 303 -3.61 9.59 2.88
CA SER A 303 -3.02 9.11 1.63
C SER A 303 -2.78 7.61 1.68
N ALA A 304 -2.98 6.94 0.56
CA ALA A 304 -2.55 5.55 0.37
C ALA A 304 -1.33 5.53 -0.55
N TRP A 305 -0.34 4.75 -0.13
CA TRP A 305 0.94 4.60 -0.81
C TRP A 305 1.06 3.19 -1.33
N LEU A 306 1.31 3.05 -2.63
CA LEU A 306 1.39 1.75 -3.29
C LEU A 306 2.73 1.62 -4.00
N PHE A 307 3.41 0.54 -3.69
CA PHE A 307 4.75 0.25 -4.17
C PHE A 307 4.70 -0.88 -5.20
N ASN A 308 5.38 -0.65 -6.32
CA ASN A 308 5.55 -1.66 -7.34
C ASN A 308 6.66 -2.65 -6.93
N GLY A 309 6.80 -3.74 -7.66
CA GLY A 309 7.78 -4.77 -7.38
C GLY A 309 9.24 -4.32 -7.53
N MET A 310 10.15 -5.25 -7.28
CA MET A 310 11.59 -5.07 -7.40
C MET A 310 11.98 -4.39 -8.72
N ASP A 311 13.02 -3.57 -8.67
CA ASP A 311 13.53 -2.77 -9.77
C ASP A 311 12.62 -1.61 -10.24
N SER A 312 11.48 -1.40 -9.63
CA SER A 312 10.64 -0.25 -9.91
C SER A 312 11.25 1.05 -9.43
N ARG A 313 10.94 2.13 -10.14
CA ARG A 313 11.23 3.51 -9.74
C ARG A 313 9.95 4.33 -9.54
N SER A 314 8.84 3.67 -9.32
CA SER A 314 7.56 4.34 -9.24
C SER A 314 6.83 3.94 -7.96
N VAL A 315 6.20 4.92 -7.34
CA VAL A 315 5.22 4.74 -6.28
C VAL A 315 3.96 5.48 -6.68
N LEU A 316 2.80 4.91 -6.38
CA LEU A 316 1.52 5.56 -6.57
C LEU A 316 1.05 6.10 -5.22
N ARG A 317 0.79 7.40 -5.16
CA ARG A 317 0.09 8.05 -4.05
C ARG A 317 -1.35 8.31 -4.46
N ILE A 318 -2.28 7.91 -3.63
CA ILE A 318 -3.70 8.21 -3.76
C ILE A 318 -4.07 9.13 -2.61
N SER A 319 -4.62 10.29 -2.92
CA SER A 319 -5.18 11.25 -1.98
C SER A 319 -6.68 11.43 -2.24
N GLU A 320 -7.37 12.21 -1.39
CA GLU A 320 -8.83 12.35 -1.44
C GLU A 320 -9.37 12.65 -2.84
N ASP A 321 -8.77 13.62 -3.53
CA ASP A 321 -9.26 14.10 -4.85
C ASP A 321 -8.42 13.64 -6.04
N ASN A 322 -7.28 12.97 -5.80
CA ASN A 322 -6.31 12.74 -6.88
C ASN A 322 -5.47 11.48 -6.66
N HIS A 323 -4.88 11.00 -7.73
CA HIS A 323 -3.79 10.04 -7.67
C HIS A 323 -2.59 10.52 -8.48
N GLU A 324 -1.40 10.27 -8.00
CA GLU A 324 -0.15 10.68 -8.63
C GLU A 324 0.86 9.54 -8.64
N ILE A 325 1.44 9.28 -9.83
CA ILE A 325 2.57 8.36 -9.94
C ILE A 325 3.85 9.16 -9.78
N MET A 326 4.55 8.93 -8.68
CA MET A 326 5.77 9.62 -8.31
C MET A 326 7.00 8.76 -8.63
N LYS A 327 8.13 9.42 -8.92
CA LYS A 327 9.39 8.72 -9.20
C LYS A 327 10.28 8.68 -7.98
N LEU A 328 10.76 7.49 -7.68
CA LEU A 328 11.77 7.28 -6.66
C LEU A 328 13.16 7.74 -7.14
N PRO A 329 14.02 8.26 -6.25
CA PRO A 329 15.41 8.62 -6.58
C PRO A 329 16.21 7.39 -7.01
N HIS A 330 15.95 6.26 -6.38
CA HIS A 330 16.57 4.97 -6.66
C HIS A 330 15.52 3.93 -6.98
N LYS A 331 15.93 2.80 -7.55
CA LYS A 331 15.06 1.64 -7.72
C LYS A 331 14.81 1.01 -6.35
N LEU A 332 13.62 0.42 -6.17
CA LEU A 332 13.39 -0.51 -5.08
C LEU A 332 14.28 -1.73 -5.29
N HIS A 333 15.20 -1.96 -4.38
CA HIS A 333 16.16 -3.08 -4.47
C HIS A 333 15.71 -4.32 -3.70
N ILE A 334 14.46 -4.31 -3.23
CA ILE A 334 13.88 -5.41 -2.45
C ILE A 334 12.60 -5.92 -3.10
N THR A 335 12.35 -7.20 -2.91
CA THR A 335 11.00 -7.76 -3.01
C THR A 335 10.32 -7.49 -1.69
N VAL A 336 9.22 -6.74 -1.71
CA VAL A 336 8.52 -6.38 -0.46
C VAL A 336 7.73 -7.58 0.04
N ASP A 337 7.98 -7.99 1.27
CA ASP A 337 7.27 -9.06 1.98
C ASP A 337 6.15 -8.47 2.85
N SER A 338 6.45 -7.40 3.59
CA SER A 338 5.47 -6.68 4.40
C SER A 338 5.70 -5.17 4.39
N SER A 339 4.69 -4.42 4.83
CA SER A 339 4.76 -2.97 4.96
C SER A 339 4.07 -2.52 6.24
N GLY A 340 4.65 -1.54 6.92
CA GLY A 340 4.13 -0.95 8.15
C GLY A 340 4.22 0.57 8.13
N PHE A 341 3.47 1.22 9.00
CA PHE A 341 3.48 2.67 9.20
C PHE A 341 3.47 2.98 10.69
N ASP A 342 4.40 3.82 11.16
CA ASP A 342 4.59 4.15 12.56
C ASP A 342 3.98 5.50 12.98
N GLY A 343 3.34 6.22 12.08
CA GLY A 343 2.81 7.56 12.25
C GLY A 343 3.55 8.62 11.43
N ASP A 344 4.84 8.44 11.17
CA ASP A 344 5.67 9.37 10.41
C ASP A 344 6.25 8.73 9.13
N SER A 345 6.65 7.48 9.20
CA SER A 345 7.37 6.78 8.15
C SER A 345 6.73 5.45 7.77
N ILE A 346 6.82 5.13 6.49
CA ILE A 346 6.47 3.82 5.96
C ILE A 346 7.72 2.95 5.96
N TYR A 347 7.60 1.74 6.48
CA TYR A 347 8.61 0.71 6.45
C TYR A 347 8.24 -0.35 5.43
N LEU A 348 9.15 -0.66 4.53
CA LEU A 348 9.03 -1.75 3.57
C LEU A 348 10.06 -2.81 3.93
N HIS A 349 9.60 -3.92 4.43
CA HIS A 349 10.42 -5.08 4.76
C HIS A 349 10.48 -6.02 3.57
N GLY A 350 11.66 -6.54 3.26
CA GLY A 350 11.79 -7.43 2.13
C GLY A 350 13.18 -8.01 1.97
N THR A 351 13.38 -8.70 0.87
CA THR A 351 14.64 -9.34 0.54
C THR A 351 15.23 -8.79 -0.76
N ASP A 352 16.53 -8.57 -0.76
CA ASP A 352 17.25 -8.18 -1.98
C ASP A 352 17.53 -9.38 -2.90
N ASN A 353 18.16 -9.13 -4.05
CA ASN A 353 18.52 -10.16 -5.02
C ASN A 353 19.48 -11.23 -4.49
N SER A 354 20.16 -10.98 -3.38
CA SER A 354 21.05 -11.94 -2.72
C SER A 354 20.33 -12.79 -1.67
N GLY A 355 19.05 -12.50 -1.40
CA GLY A 355 18.26 -13.11 -0.34
C GLY A 355 18.52 -12.50 1.04
N THR A 356 19.22 -11.36 1.10
CA THR A 356 19.48 -10.65 2.35
C THR A 356 18.27 -9.78 2.70
N SER A 357 17.87 -9.86 3.97
CA SER A 357 16.77 -9.02 4.49
C SER A 357 17.19 -7.56 4.53
N LYS A 358 16.29 -6.70 4.09
CA LYS A 358 16.50 -5.25 4.05
C LYS A 358 15.23 -4.52 4.45
N VAL A 359 15.40 -3.34 5.02
CA VAL A 359 14.33 -2.42 5.39
C VAL A 359 14.54 -1.11 4.65
N LEU A 360 13.50 -0.66 3.95
CA LEU A 360 13.46 0.67 3.34
C LEU A 360 12.48 1.53 4.13
N THR A 361 12.92 2.70 4.56
CA THR A 361 12.05 3.71 5.15
C THR A 361 11.67 4.75 4.13
N PHE A 362 10.44 5.20 4.23
CA PHE A 362 9.88 6.23 3.38
C PHE A 362 9.17 7.28 4.25
N ASP A 363 9.76 8.49 4.31
CA ASP A 363 9.20 9.61 5.06
C ASP A 363 8.04 10.26 4.29
N THR A 364 6.82 10.08 4.77
CA THR A 364 5.61 10.63 4.15
C THR A 364 5.52 12.15 4.25
N LEU A 365 6.11 12.75 5.29
CA LEU A 365 6.11 14.20 5.51
C LEU A 365 7.08 14.92 4.58
N ALA A 366 8.19 14.31 4.22
CA ALA A 366 9.14 14.88 3.26
C ALA A 366 8.49 15.14 1.91
N VAL A 367 7.53 14.30 1.50
CA VAL A 367 6.77 14.46 0.27
C VAL A 367 5.88 15.71 0.30
N GLY A 368 5.16 15.95 1.40
CA GLY A 368 4.30 17.14 1.56
C GLY A 368 5.07 18.45 1.46
N SER A 369 6.28 18.51 2.01
CA SER A 369 7.15 19.68 1.94
C SER A 369 7.65 19.96 0.52
N ILE A 370 7.87 18.92 -0.28
CA ILE A 370 8.31 19.05 -1.67
C ILE A 370 7.17 19.42 -2.60
N GLU A 371 5.97 18.88 -2.40
CA GLU A 371 4.80 19.27 -3.19
C GLU A 371 4.52 20.77 -3.09
N SER A 372 4.59 21.34 -1.88
CA SER A 372 4.44 22.78 -1.68
C SER A 372 5.58 23.57 -2.32
N GLY A 373 6.82 23.09 -2.19
CA GLY A 373 8.00 23.67 -2.85
C GLY A 373 7.95 23.56 -4.37
N ARG A 374 7.49 22.45 -4.91
CA ARG A 374 7.30 22.20 -6.35
C ARG A 374 6.30 23.17 -6.96
N GLY A 375 5.15 23.37 -6.30
CA GLY A 375 4.15 24.34 -6.74
C GLY A 375 4.72 25.76 -6.80
N PHE A 376 5.45 26.17 -5.78
CA PHE A 376 6.11 27.48 -5.74
C PHE A 376 7.18 27.63 -6.81
N LEU A 377 8.03 26.63 -7.02
CA LEU A 377 9.08 26.65 -8.06
C LEU A 377 8.47 26.70 -9.46
N ASN A 378 7.44 25.91 -9.74
CA ASN A 378 6.72 25.94 -11.02
C ASN A 378 6.10 27.32 -11.29
N LEU A 379 5.40 27.89 -10.30
CA LEU A 379 4.81 29.21 -10.41
C LEU A 379 5.86 30.29 -10.63
N SER A 380 6.94 30.27 -9.87
CA SER A 380 8.06 31.21 -10.00
C SER A 380 8.71 31.12 -11.38
N PHE A 381 8.92 29.90 -11.88
CA PHE A 381 9.47 29.65 -13.21
C PHE A 381 8.57 30.22 -14.32
N ILE A 382 7.24 30.00 -14.21
CA ILE A 382 6.27 30.53 -15.17
C ILE A 382 6.29 32.07 -15.16
N ILE A 383 6.25 32.70 -13.98
CA ILE A 383 6.26 34.17 -13.86
C ILE A 383 7.53 34.76 -14.45
N VAL A 384 8.70 34.23 -14.10
CA VAL A 384 9.98 34.73 -14.63
C VAL A 384 10.07 34.54 -16.15
N SER A 385 9.62 33.38 -16.64
CA SER A 385 9.58 33.10 -18.09
C SER A 385 8.68 34.10 -18.83
N LEU A 386 7.49 34.42 -18.29
CA LEU A 386 6.59 35.40 -18.86
C LEU A 386 7.16 36.80 -18.85
N ILE A 387 7.85 37.20 -17.79
CA ILE A 387 8.54 38.51 -17.72
C ILE A 387 9.59 38.61 -18.81
N ILE A 388 10.49 37.62 -18.91
CA ILE A 388 11.56 37.61 -19.91
C ILE A 388 10.96 37.64 -21.32
N PHE A 389 9.94 36.79 -21.58
CA PHE A 389 9.26 36.76 -22.88
C PHE A 389 8.60 38.10 -23.22
N SER A 390 7.97 38.75 -22.26
CA SER A 390 7.34 40.08 -22.46
C SER A 390 8.37 41.13 -22.80
N VAL A 391 9.50 41.18 -22.10
CA VAL A 391 10.61 42.11 -22.40
C VAL A 391 11.16 41.86 -23.81
N MET A 392 11.35 40.61 -24.20
CA MET A 392 11.79 40.26 -25.55
C MET A 392 10.77 40.69 -26.61
N ALA A 393 9.47 40.44 -26.36
CA ALA A 393 8.38 40.84 -27.28
C ALA A 393 8.32 42.35 -27.47
N VAL A 394 8.43 43.14 -26.40
CA VAL A 394 8.49 44.63 -26.48
C VAL A 394 9.70 45.09 -27.30
N ASN A 395 10.89 44.54 -27.04
CA ASN A 395 12.08 44.88 -27.80
C ASN A 395 11.96 44.56 -29.30
N VAL A 396 11.33 43.46 -29.63
CA VAL A 396 11.03 43.07 -31.03
C VAL A 396 10.02 44.03 -31.65
N TYR A 397 8.93 44.35 -30.93
CA TYR A 397 7.89 45.26 -31.39
C TYR A 397 8.43 46.65 -31.67
N ASP A 398 9.26 47.23 -30.76
CA ASP A 398 9.85 48.54 -30.92
C ASP A 398 10.76 48.63 -32.17
N ARG A 399 11.38 47.50 -32.53
CA ARG A 399 12.19 47.43 -33.77
C ARG A 399 11.35 47.42 -35.05
N PHE A 400 10.19 46.81 -35.02
CA PHE A 400 9.31 46.85 -36.20
C PHE A 400 8.65 48.22 -36.41
N ARG A 401 8.63 49.05 -35.36
CA ARG A 401 8.05 50.38 -35.40
C ARG A 401 9.03 51.49 -35.80
N GLN A 402 10.33 51.20 -35.73
CA GLN A 402 11.40 52.10 -36.25
C GLN A 402 11.74 51.78 -37.70
#